data_81c7f94d77f56f72ce4e61e44cda7837
#
_entry.id   81c7f94d77f56f72ce4e61e44cda7837
#
_cell.length_a   1.000
_cell.length_b   1.000
_cell.length_c   1.000
_cell.angle_alpha   90.00
_cell.angle_beta   90.00
_cell.angle_gamma   90.00
#
_symmetry.space_group_name_H-M   'P 1'
#
loop_
_entity.id
_entity.type
_entity.pdbx_description
1 polymer ?
#
loop_
_entity_poly.entity_id
_entity_poly.type
_entity_poly.pdbx_seq_one_letter_code
_entity_poly.pdbx_strand_id
1 'polypeptide(L)'
;MHKNYIAGEWVAGETAIENRNPSDVTDIIGSYAQASTAQLDTAFDAARAAQKIWSRTGLEARQTILMQIGNALMARADELGELLSREEGKPRAEGRGEVYRAGQFFTYYAAEVLRQIGDNADSVRPDIEIDVRRDPVGVVAVVSPWNFPTATAVWKIAPALAFGNAIIWKPANLVPASAVALAEIIASTDLPAGLF
;
A
#
# COMPACT_ATOMS: atom_id res chain seq x y z
N MET A 1 -0.11 7.88 20.68
CA MET A 1 0.95 7.86 19.65
C MET A 1 0.73 6.64 18.76
N HIS A 2 0.52 6.88 17.45
CA HIS A 2 0.40 5.83 16.47
C HIS A 2 1.78 5.24 16.17
N LYS A 3 1.84 3.93 15.96
CA LYS A 3 3.07 3.17 15.75
C LYS A 3 3.36 2.95 14.27
N ASN A 4 4.60 2.56 13.95
CA ASN A 4 4.97 2.04 12.62
C ASN A 4 4.48 0.60 12.45
N TYR A 5 4.02 0.22 11.25
CA TYR A 5 3.72 -1.17 10.92
C TYR A 5 4.94 -1.78 10.23
N ILE A 6 5.60 -2.73 10.88
CA ILE A 6 6.84 -3.35 10.41
C ILE A 6 6.81 -4.85 10.71
N ALA A 7 7.12 -5.66 9.71
CA ALA A 7 7.15 -7.12 9.83
C ALA A 7 5.86 -7.77 10.36
N GLY A 8 4.71 -7.14 10.11
CA GLY A 8 3.41 -7.60 10.60
C GLY A 8 3.03 -7.10 11.99
N GLU A 9 3.85 -6.25 12.62
CA GLU A 9 3.66 -5.77 13.98
C GLU A 9 3.64 -4.24 14.06
N TRP A 10 2.87 -3.72 15.02
CA TRP A 10 2.85 -2.29 15.33
C TRP A 10 3.95 -1.96 16.35
N VAL A 11 5.03 -1.34 15.88
CA VAL A 11 6.23 -1.05 16.68
C VAL A 11 6.36 0.45 16.96
N ALA A 12 6.85 0.79 18.17
CA ALA A 12 7.12 2.18 18.54
C ALA A 12 8.31 2.72 17.74
N GLY A 13 8.29 4.02 17.43
CA GLY A 13 9.44 4.73 16.88
C GLY A 13 10.33 5.32 17.98
N GLU A 14 11.54 5.75 17.61
CA GLU A 14 12.45 6.47 18.49
C GLU A 14 11.96 7.89 18.79
N THR A 15 11.33 8.50 17.80
CA THR A 15 10.72 9.83 17.88
C THR A 15 9.31 9.80 17.29
N ALA A 16 8.59 10.92 17.45
CA ALA A 16 7.27 11.09 16.86
C ALA A 16 7.11 12.51 16.31
N ILE A 17 6.26 12.64 15.30
CA ILE A 17 5.80 13.91 14.79
C ILE A 17 4.33 14.13 15.18
N GLU A 18 4.00 15.37 15.47
CA GLU A 18 2.62 15.79 15.67
C GLU A 18 2.00 16.16 14.32
N ASN A 19 0.80 15.65 14.08
CA ASN A 19 0.02 15.97 12.89
C ASN A 19 -1.09 16.94 13.26
N ARG A 20 -1.18 18.07 12.56
CA ARG A 20 -2.13 19.14 12.80
C ARG A 20 -2.94 19.43 11.57
N ASN A 21 -4.19 19.81 11.79
CA ASN A 21 -5.07 20.29 10.74
C ASN A 21 -4.56 21.63 10.18
N PRO A 22 -4.22 21.75 8.90
CA PRO A 22 -3.72 23.00 8.32
C PRO A 22 -4.78 24.10 8.27
N SER A 23 -6.06 23.77 8.34
CA SER A 23 -7.17 24.72 8.37
C SER A 23 -7.47 25.22 9.79
N ASP A 24 -7.04 24.50 10.83
CA ASP A 24 -7.12 24.86 12.24
C ASP A 24 -5.93 24.27 12.99
N VAL A 25 -4.88 25.04 13.14
CA VAL A 25 -3.62 24.59 13.77
C VAL A 25 -3.75 24.25 15.27
N THR A 26 -4.88 24.56 15.90
CA THR A 26 -5.20 24.13 17.26
C THR A 26 -5.75 22.73 17.32
N ASP A 27 -6.23 22.20 16.18
CA ASP A 27 -6.73 20.85 16.03
C ASP A 27 -5.57 19.85 15.80
N ILE A 28 -5.21 19.14 16.86
CA ILE A 28 -4.20 18.08 16.81
C ILE A 28 -4.86 16.77 16.40
N ILE A 29 -4.51 16.26 15.23
CA ILE A 29 -5.05 14.99 14.68
C ILE A 29 -4.46 13.79 15.43
N GLY A 30 -3.15 13.85 15.70
CA GLY A 30 -2.47 12.78 16.41
C GLY A 30 -0.95 12.94 16.45
N SER A 31 -0.29 11.97 17.08
CA SER A 31 1.17 11.86 17.14
C SER A 31 1.59 10.54 16.50
N TYR A 32 2.56 10.57 15.59
CA TYR A 32 2.93 9.46 14.71
C TYR A 32 4.41 9.14 14.82
N ALA A 33 4.71 7.87 15.07
CA ALA A 33 6.07 7.37 15.23
C ALA A 33 6.91 7.57 13.97
N GLN A 34 8.19 7.90 14.17
CA GLN A 34 9.20 7.93 13.13
C GLN A 34 10.07 6.68 13.24
N ALA A 35 10.27 5.98 12.11
CA ALA A 35 11.10 4.79 12.06
C ALA A 35 12.58 5.16 12.07
N SER A 36 13.39 4.35 12.76
CA SER A 36 14.85 4.40 12.69
C SER A 36 15.38 3.64 11.47
N THR A 37 16.66 3.84 11.15
CA THR A 37 17.35 3.08 10.11
C THR A 37 17.34 1.57 10.42
N ALA A 38 17.56 1.19 11.68
CA ALA A 38 17.51 -0.22 12.08
C ALA A 38 16.13 -0.85 11.89
N GLN A 39 15.05 -0.09 12.13
CA GLN A 39 13.69 -0.53 11.84
C GLN A 39 13.43 -0.66 10.33
N LEU A 40 14.01 0.22 9.51
CA LEU A 40 13.95 0.12 8.06
C LEU A 40 14.66 -1.15 7.56
N ASP A 41 15.85 -1.46 8.09
CA ASP A 41 16.57 -2.69 7.74
C ASP A 41 15.76 -3.94 8.12
N THR A 42 15.16 -3.95 9.31
CA THR A 42 14.22 -5.02 9.73
C THR A 42 13.04 -5.17 8.76
N ALA A 43 12.46 -4.05 8.32
CA ALA A 43 11.36 -4.08 7.36
C ALA A 43 11.79 -4.65 6.01
N PHE A 44 12.99 -4.30 5.51
CA PHE A 44 13.53 -4.86 4.27
C PHE A 44 13.78 -6.37 4.36
N ASP A 45 14.33 -6.85 5.45
CA ASP A 45 14.59 -8.28 5.63
C ASP A 45 13.28 -9.08 5.70
N ALA A 46 12.29 -8.58 6.43
CA ALA A 46 10.96 -9.16 6.49
C ALA A 46 10.28 -9.16 5.10
N ALA A 47 10.36 -8.05 4.37
CA ALA A 47 9.78 -7.91 3.04
C ALA A 47 10.40 -8.89 2.03
N ARG A 48 11.71 -9.09 2.06
CA ARG A 48 12.41 -10.08 1.22
C ARG A 48 11.97 -11.51 1.53
N ALA A 49 11.76 -11.83 2.80
CA ALA A 49 11.32 -13.16 3.22
C ALA A 49 9.85 -13.39 2.80
N ALA A 50 8.96 -12.45 3.09
CA ALA A 50 7.55 -12.53 2.75
C ALA A 50 7.31 -12.56 1.22
N GLN A 51 8.08 -11.79 0.46
CA GLN A 51 7.96 -11.73 -0.99
C GLN A 51 8.18 -13.10 -1.67
N LYS A 52 9.12 -13.90 -1.18
CA LYS A 52 9.38 -15.25 -1.73
C LYS A 52 8.18 -16.19 -1.57
N ILE A 53 7.39 -15.99 -0.52
CA ILE A 53 6.15 -16.73 -0.29
C ILE A 53 5.05 -16.17 -1.19
N TRP A 54 4.88 -14.84 -1.16
CA TRP A 54 3.83 -14.15 -1.90
C TRP A 54 3.95 -14.33 -3.41
N SER A 55 5.15 -14.31 -3.98
CA SER A 55 5.37 -14.53 -5.41
C SER A 55 4.91 -15.90 -5.90
N ARG A 56 4.75 -16.87 -4.99
CA ARG A 56 4.27 -18.22 -5.28
C ARG A 56 2.83 -18.46 -4.82
N THR A 57 2.21 -17.49 -4.16
CA THR A 57 0.81 -17.55 -3.72
C THR A 57 -0.11 -17.56 -4.94
N GLY A 58 -1.12 -18.41 -4.92
CA GLY A 58 -2.09 -18.54 -6.01
C GLY A 58 -2.80 -17.22 -6.34
N LEU A 59 -3.17 -17.05 -7.60
CA LEU A 59 -3.76 -15.80 -8.09
C LEU A 59 -5.10 -15.48 -7.42
N GLU A 60 -5.93 -16.49 -7.14
CA GLU A 60 -7.22 -16.32 -6.45
C GLU A 60 -7.05 -15.81 -5.01
N ALA A 61 -6.03 -16.30 -4.29
CA ALA A 61 -5.73 -15.83 -2.94
C ALA A 61 -5.29 -14.36 -2.96
N ARG A 62 -4.45 -13.97 -3.93
CA ARG A 62 -4.07 -12.55 -4.11
C ARG A 62 -5.29 -11.69 -4.46
N GLN A 63 -6.13 -12.15 -5.39
CA GLN A 63 -7.38 -11.48 -5.76
C GLN A 63 -8.24 -11.23 -4.53
N THR A 64 -8.46 -12.25 -3.72
CA THR A 64 -9.32 -12.18 -2.53
C THR A 64 -8.83 -11.10 -1.56
N ILE A 65 -7.54 -11.08 -1.24
CA ILE A 65 -6.96 -10.10 -0.32
C ILE A 65 -7.06 -8.67 -0.90
N LEU A 66 -6.71 -8.48 -2.16
CA LEU A 66 -6.81 -7.16 -2.81
C LEU A 66 -8.27 -6.66 -2.85
N MET A 67 -9.22 -7.56 -3.11
CA MET A 67 -10.64 -7.24 -3.11
C MET A 67 -11.13 -6.84 -1.71
N GLN A 68 -10.67 -7.53 -0.65
CA GLN A 68 -10.98 -7.19 0.74
C GLN A 68 -10.49 -5.78 1.08
N ILE A 69 -9.24 -5.44 0.74
CA ILE A 69 -8.68 -4.10 0.98
C ILE A 69 -9.49 -3.04 0.23
N GLY A 70 -9.77 -3.27 -1.05
CA GLY A 70 -10.54 -2.33 -1.88
C GLY A 70 -11.94 -2.07 -1.35
N ASN A 71 -12.66 -3.13 -0.98
CA ASN A 71 -14.00 -3.02 -0.41
C ASN A 71 -13.99 -2.32 0.95
N ALA A 72 -13.01 -2.58 1.81
CA ALA A 72 -12.87 -1.91 3.09
C ALA A 72 -12.63 -0.40 2.93
N LEU A 73 -11.78 0.02 2.00
CA LEU A 73 -11.57 1.43 1.67
C LEU A 73 -12.85 2.11 1.18
N MET A 74 -13.56 1.48 0.23
CA MET A 74 -14.81 2.04 -0.30
C MET A 74 -15.90 2.14 0.78
N ALA A 75 -16.02 1.13 1.64
CA ALA A 75 -17.01 1.12 2.73
C ALA A 75 -16.73 2.20 3.79
N ARG A 76 -15.46 2.56 4.02
CA ARG A 76 -15.03 3.59 4.98
C ARG A 76 -14.72 4.93 4.32
N ALA A 77 -15.14 5.16 3.06
CA ALA A 77 -14.74 6.35 2.30
C ALA A 77 -15.20 7.67 2.96
N ASP A 78 -16.34 7.70 3.63
CA ASP A 78 -16.82 8.89 4.34
C ASP A 78 -15.94 9.20 5.56
N GLU A 79 -15.66 8.21 6.41
CA GLU A 79 -14.82 8.32 7.60
C GLU A 79 -13.37 8.71 7.24
N LEU A 80 -12.76 7.94 6.35
CA LEU A 80 -11.36 8.14 5.96
C LEU A 80 -11.17 9.39 5.10
N GLY A 81 -12.19 9.75 4.31
CA GLY A 81 -12.20 10.99 3.54
C GLY A 81 -12.29 12.22 4.41
N GLU A 82 -13.02 12.16 5.54
CA GLU A 82 -13.01 13.21 6.53
C GLU A 82 -11.65 13.37 7.22
N LEU A 83 -11.04 12.25 7.64
CA LEU A 83 -9.70 12.23 8.20
C LEU A 83 -8.68 12.85 7.24
N LEU A 84 -8.71 12.44 5.97
CA LEU A 84 -7.84 12.94 4.92
C LEU A 84 -8.03 14.45 4.71
N SER A 85 -9.28 14.93 4.65
CA SER A 85 -9.58 16.35 4.48
C SER A 85 -9.10 17.18 5.66
N ARG A 86 -9.25 16.67 6.88
CA ARG A 86 -8.78 17.29 8.10
C ARG A 86 -7.26 17.38 8.15
N GLU A 87 -6.55 16.34 7.66
CA GLU A 87 -5.10 16.26 7.67
C GLU A 87 -4.43 17.08 6.56
N GLU A 88 -5.00 17.08 5.37
CA GLU A 88 -4.38 17.68 4.18
C GLU A 88 -4.96 19.06 3.83
N GLY A 89 -6.19 19.34 4.28
CA GLY A 89 -6.87 20.63 4.05
C GLY A 89 -7.75 20.69 2.81
N LYS A 90 -7.92 19.59 2.06
CA LYS A 90 -8.82 19.57 0.89
C LYS A 90 -10.30 19.48 1.29
N PRO A 91 -11.25 19.88 0.41
CA PRO A 91 -12.67 19.74 0.66
C PRO A 91 -13.09 18.28 0.96
N ARG A 92 -14.04 18.09 1.89
CA ARG A 92 -14.49 16.75 2.33
C ARG A 92 -14.97 15.86 1.18
N ALA A 93 -15.64 16.43 0.18
CA ALA A 93 -16.09 15.68 -0.99
C ALA A 93 -14.92 15.13 -1.82
N GLU A 94 -13.82 15.88 -1.91
CA GLU A 94 -12.61 15.46 -2.61
C GLU A 94 -11.86 14.39 -1.80
N GLY A 95 -11.73 14.56 -0.48
CA GLY A 95 -11.13 13.55 0.40
C GLY A 95 -11.86 12.22 0.34
N ARG A 96 -13.20 12.26 0.42
CA ARG A 96 -14.06 11.08 0.22
C ARG A 96 -13.85 10.44 -1.16
N GLY A 97 -13.85 11.26 -2.21
CA GLY A 97 -13.64 10.81 -3.59
C GLY A 97 -12.29 10.14 -3.78
N GLU A 98 -11.24 10.66 -3.15
CA GLU A 98 -9.91 10.08 -3.20
C GLU A 98 -9.86 8.69 -2.56
N VAL A 99 -10.38 8.53 -1.33
CA VAL A 99 -10.42 7.24 -0.63
C VAL A 99 -11.25 6.22 -1.41
N TYR A 100 -12.42 6.62 -1.89
CA TYR A 100 -13.26 5.74 -2.70
C TYR A 100 -12.53 5.28 -3.97
N ARG A 101 -11.86 6.21 -4.65
CA ARG A 101 -11.06 5.91 -5.85
C ARG A 101 -9.89 4.97 -5.54
N ALA A 102 -9.23 5.15 -4.40
CA ALA A 102 -8.18 4.24 -3.95
C ALA A 102 -8.71 2.80 -3.78
N GLY A 103 -9.90 2.64 -3.20
CA GLY A 103 -10.56 1.34 -3.13
C GLY A 103 -10.83 0.74 -4.51
N GLN A 104 -11.28 1.53 -5.47
CA GLN A 104 -11.49 1.09 -6.85
C GLN A 104 -10.20 0.62 -7.53
N PHE A 105 -9.05 1.21 -7.23
CA PHE A 105 -7.76 0.73 -7.74
C PHE A 105 -7.41 -0.65 -7.21
N PHE A 106 -7.63 -0.92 -5.93
CA PHE A 106 -7.43 -2.26 -5.39
C PHE A 106 -8.36 -3.28 -6.05
N THR A 107 -9.64 -2.96 -6.23
CA THR A 107 -10.58 -3.89 -6.89
C THR A 107 -10.25 -4.10 -8.38
N TYR A 108 -9.75 -3.06 -9.07
CA TYR A 108 -9.26 -3.18 -10.43
C TYR A 108 -8.08 -4.17 -10.51
N TYR A 109 -7.06 -4.00 -9.67
CA TYR A 109 -5.90 -4.91 -9.67
C TYR A 109 -6.21 -6.28 -9.10
N ALA A 110 -7.22 -6.42 -8.26
CA ALA A 110 -7.75 -7.72 -7.86
C ALA A 110 -8.31 -8.50 -9.07
N ALA A 111 -8.92 -7.83 -10.02
CA ALA A 111 -9.37 -8.46 -11.27
C ALA A 111 -8.19 -8.72 -12.24
N GLU A 112 -7.26 -7.76 -12.35
CA GLU A 112 -6.10 -7.86 -13.23
C GLU A 112 -5.12 -8.97 -12.82
N VAL A 113 -5.04 -9.33 -11.54
CA VAL A 113 -4.15 -10.40 -11.09
C VAL A 113 -4.44 -11.74 -11.78
N LEU A 114 -5.70 -11.99 -12.14
CA LEU A 114 -6.11 -13.20 -12.86
C LEU A 114 -5.74 -13.17 -14.35
N ARG A 115 -5.30 -12.02 -14.86
CA ARG A 115 -5.01 -11.78 -16.27
C ARG A 115 -3.50 -11.63 -16.53
N GLN A 116 -2.67 -12.31 -15.72
CA GLN A 116 -1.23 -12.35 -15.93
C GLN A 116 -0.91 -13.18 -17.16
N ILE A 117 -0.93 -12.56 -18.31
CA ILE A 117 -0.53 -13.17 -19.57
C ILE A 117 0.89 -12.76 -19.93
N GLY A 118 1.63 -13.72 -20.48
CA GLY A 118 2.87 -13.49 -21.20
C GLY A 118 2.64 -13.47 -22.70
N ASP A 119 3.71 -13.42 -23.47
CA ASP A 119 3.68 -13.54 -24.90
C ASP A 119 4.48 -14.79 -25.31
N ASN A 120 4.00 -15.47 -26.35
CA ASN A 120 4.73 -16.56 -26.99
C ASN A 120 4.85 -16.25 -28.47
N ALA A 121 6.03 -16.45 -29.05
CA ALA A 121 6.29 -16.19 -30.46
C ALA A 121 7.33 -17.14 -31.03
N ASP A 122 7.22 -17.43 -32.31
CA ASP A 122 8.25 -18.12 -33.05
C ASP A 122 9.47 -17.21 -33.27
N SER A 123 10.65 -17.82 -33.20
CA SER A 123 11.90 -17.14 -33.54
C SER A 123 12.15 -17.16 -35.06
N VAL A 124 12.86 -16.17 -35.54
CA VAL A 124 13.44 -16.18 -36.90
C VAL A 124 14.54 -17.25 -37.04
N ARG A 125 14.99 -17.81 -35.93
CA ARG A 125 15.97 -18.93 -35.93
C ARG A 125 15.22 -20.26 -35.84
N PRO A 126 15.55 -21.25 -36.64
CA PRO A 126 14.95 -22.58 -36.56
C PRO A 126 15.12 -23.21 -35.17
N ASP A 127 14.11 -23.92 -34.71
CA ASP A 127 14.09 -24.71 -33.45
C ASP A 127 14.23 -23.85 -32.17
N ILE A 128 13.89 -22.55 -32.23
CA ILE A 128 13.87 -21.67 -31.09
C ILE A 128 12.48 -21.09 -30.92
N GLU A 129 11.93 -21.24 -29.72
CA GLU A 129 10.69 -20.56 -29.26
C GLU A 129 11.05 -19.42 -28.35
N ILE A 130 10.21 -18.37 -28.35
CA ILE A 130 10.31 -17.19 -27.45
C ILE A 130 9.13 -17.23 -26.52
N ASP A 131 9.40 -17.32 -25.20
CA ASP A 131 8.41 -17.23 -24.15
C ASP A 131 8.72 -16.03 -23.27
N VAL A 132 7.83 -15.04 -23.26
CA VAL A 132 7.96 -13.83 -22.45
C VAL A 132 7.10 -13.95 -21.19
N ARG A 133 7.72 -13.94 -20.03
CA ARG A 133 7.07 -13.99 -18.72
C ARG A 133 7.28 -12.69 -17.97
N ARG A 134 6.34 -12.38 -17.09
CA ARG A 134 6.44 -11.23 -16.18
C ARG A 134 6.65 -11.74 -14.77
N ASP A 135 7.85 -11.51 -14.25
CA ASP A 135 8.22 -11.88 -12.89
C ASP A 135 8.20 -10.66 -11.95
N PRO A 136 7.89 -10.86 -10.64
CA PRO A 136 7.98 -9.80 -9.66
C PRO A 136 9.43 -9.31 -9.52
N VAL A 137 9.62 -7.99 -9.38
CA VAL A 137 10.95 -7.41 -9.17
C VAL A 137 11.48 -7.61 -7.74
N GLY A 138 10.61 -7.99 -6.80
CA GLY A 138 10.97 -8.27 -5.42
C GLY A 138 10.37 -7.29 -4.42
N VAL A 139 11.16 -6.45 -3.78
CA VAL A 139 10.72 -5.43 -2.84
C VAL A 139 10.64 -4.08 -3.54
N VAL A 140 9.48 -3.44 -3.49
CA VAL A 140 9.22 -2.13 -4.09
C VAL A 140 9.16 -1.06 -3.01
N ALA A 141 10.05 -0.07 -3.10
CA ALA A 141 9.98 1.12 -2.26
C ALA A 141 8.96 2.12 -2.84
N VAL A 142 7.97 2.47 -2.04
CA VAL A 142 6.95 3.45 -2.38
C VAL A 142 7.19 4.72 -1.55
N VAL A 143 7.53 5.82 -2.21
CA VAL A 143 7.59 7.16 -1.60
C VAL A 143 6.45 7.97 -2.19
N SER A 144 5.50 8.38 -1.34
CA SER A 144 4.30 9.08 -1.81
C SER A 144 4.27 10.54 -1.32
N PRO A 145 3.71 11.47 -2.13
CA PRO A 145 3.53 12.86 -1.77
C PRO A 145 2.36 13.04 -0.81
N TRP A 146 2.15 14.29 -0.38
CA TRP A 146 1.12 14.69 0.58
C TRP A 146 -0.21 15.08 -0.07
N ASN A 147 -0.20 15.48 -1.34
CA ASN A 147 -1.38 16.09 -2.00
C ASN A 147 -2.46 15.10 -2.46
N PHE A 148 -2.15 13.83 -2.55
CA PHE A 148 -3.08 12.70 -2.70
C PHE A 148 -2.56 11.52 -1.85
N PRO A 149 -2.62 11.64 -0.52
CA PRO A 149 -1.89 10.77 0.41
C PRO A 149 -2.28 9.29 0.29
N THR A 150 -3.56 9.01 0.06
CA THR A 150 -4.06 7.65 -0.09
C THR A 150 -3.95 7.16 -1.54
N ALA A 151 -4.45 7.94 -2.51
CA ALA A 151 -4.52 7.49 -3.89
C ALA A 151 -3.15 7.26 -4.52
N THR A 152 -2.20 8.19 -4.37
CA THR A 152 -0.87 8.03 -5.00
C THR A 152 -0.05 6.89 -4.42
N ALA A 153 -0.26 6.55 -3.15
CA ALA A 153 0.30 5.35 -2.55
C ALA A 153 -0.33 4.09 -3.17
N VAL A 154 -1.67 4.03 -3.19
CA VAL A 154 -2.42 2.88 -3.70
C VAL A 154 -2.14 2.60 -5.18
N TRP A 155 -1.92 3.64 -6.01
CA TRP A 155 -1.54 3.46 -7.43
C TRP A 155 -0.24 2.67 -7.62
N LYS A 156 0.58 2.55 -6.61
CA LYS A 156 1.83 1.79 -6.60
C LYS A 156 1.72 0.50 -5.79
N ILE A 157 1.05 0.58 -4.62
CA ILE A 157 0.89 -0.56 -3.71
C ILE A 157 0.03 -1.66 -4.34
N ALA A 158 -1.14 -1.31 -4.89
CA ALA A 158 -2.07 -2.29 -5.43
C ALA A 158 -1.47 -3.12 -6.58
N PRO A 159 -0.87 -2.52 -7.64
CA PRO A 159 -0.22 -3.31 -8.69
C PRO A 159 0.99 -4.08 -8.20
N ALA A 160 1.80 -3.51 -7.30
CA ALA A 160 2.97 -4.22 -6.79
C ALA A 160 2.57 -5.50 -6.04
N LEU A 161 1.57 -5.44 -5.16
CA LEU A 161 1.04 -6.61 -4.46
C LEU A 161 0.37 -7.60 -5.44
N ALA A 162 -0.43 -7.12 -6.39
CA ALA A 162 -1.09 -7.96 -7.39
C ALA A 162 -0.07 -8.83 -8.15
N PHE A 163 1.06 -8.25 -8.52
CA PHE A 163 2.09 -8.93 -9.32
C PHE A 163 3.21 -9.57 -8.49
N GLY A 164 2.96 -9.85 -7.20
CA GLY A 164 3.84 -10.71 -6.39
C GLY A 164 5.02 -10.00 -5.73
N ASN A 165 5.01 -8.66 -5.65
CA ASN A 165 6.04 -7.89 -4.96
C ASN A 165 5.68 -7.62 -3.50
N ALA A 166 6.69 -7.35 -2.68
CA ALA A 166 6.54 -6.76 -1.34
C ALA A 166 6.70 -5.24 -1.39
N ILE A 167 6.22 -4.57 -0.36
CA ILE A 167 6.18 -3.11 -0.26
C ILE A 167 6.94 -2.62 0.97
N ILE A 168 7.76 -1.60 0.78
CA ILE A 168 8.21 -0.70 1.84
C ILE A 168 7.65 0.68 1.52
N TRP A 169 6.73 1.16 2.33
CA TRP A 169 6.07 2.45 2.10
C TRP A 169 6.54 3.53 3.07
N LYS A 170 7.03 4.63 2.51
CA LYS A 170 7.34 5.86 3.23
C LYS A 170 6.35 6.95 2.80
N PRO A 171 5.29 7.22 3.57
CA PRO A 171 4.37 8.33 3.31
C PRO A 171 5.04 9.69 3.57
N ALA A 172 4.42 10.77 3.09
CA ALA A 172 4.87 12.10 3.43
C ALA A 172 4.61 12.41 4.93
N ASN A 173 5.55 13.11 5.56
CA ASN A 173 5.47 13.44 6.99
C ASN A 173 4.28 14.34 7.34
N LEU A 174 3.69 15.03 6.36
CA LEU A 174 2.54 15.92 6.54
C LEU A 174 1.19 15.17 6.65
N VAL A 175 1.15 13.91 6.23
CA VAL A 175 -0.10 13.13 6.10
C VAL A 175 0.01 11.71 6.67
N PRO A 176 0.50 11.56 7.92
CA PRO A 176 0.69 10.25 8.52
C PRO A 176 -0.62 9.57 8.95
N ALA A 177 -1.69 10.31 9.23
CA ALA A 177 -2.96 9.75 9.67
C ALA A 177 -3.63 8.92 8.57
N SER A 178 -3.72 9.45 7.37
CA SER A 178 -4.24 8.73 6.20
C SER A 178 -3.40 7.49 5.88
N ALA A 179 -2.08 7.57 6.09
CA ALA A 179 -1.18 6.44 5.89
C ALA A 179 -1.40 5.33 6.91
N VAL A 180 -1.51 5.66 8.19
CA VAL A 180 -1.80 4.68 9.25
C VAL A 180 -3.16 4.03 9.02
N ALA A 181 -4.19 4.79 8.65
CA ALA A 181 -5.51 4.26 8.36
C ALA A 181 -5.51 3.24 7.19
N LEU A 182 -4.74 3.51 6.13
CA LEU A 182 -4.54 2.54 5.05
C LEU A 182 -3.78 1.30 5.53
N ALA A 183 -2.73 1.49 6.33
CA ALA A 183 -1.96 0.37 6.89
C ALA A 183 -2.81 -0.50 7.83
N GLU A 184 -3.72 0.08 8.63
CA GLU A 184 -4.66 -0.67 9.47
C GLU A 184 -5.61 -1.55 8.65
N ILE A 185 -6.11 -1.04 7.52
CA ILE A 185 -6.95 -1.83 6.60
C ILE A 185 -6.14 -2.99 6.03
N ILE A 186 -4.93 -2.74 5.56
CA ILE A 186 -4.07 -3.80 5.00
C ILE A 186 -3.72 -4.83 6.07
N ALA A 187 -3.36 -4.38 7.27
CA ALA A 187 -3.03 -5.23 8.42
C ALA A 187 -4.21 -6.09 8.91
N SER A 188 -5.45 -5.70 8.62
CA SER A 188 -6.65 -6.47 8.98
C SER A 188 -6.97 -7.64 8.04
N THR A 189 -6.18 -7.82 6.97
CA THR A 189 -6.33 -8.91 6.01
C THR A 189 -5.32 -10.03 6.28
N ASP A 190 -5.51 -11.17 5.61
CA ASP A 190 -4.57 -12.31 5.66
C ASP A 190 -3.31 -12.08 4.79
N LEU A 191 -2.92 -10.83 4.56
CA LEU A 191 -1.68 -10.53 3.87
C LEU A 191 -0.48 -11.03 4.70
N PRO A 192 0.48 -11.77 4.12
CA PRO A 192 1.63 -12.28 4.88
C PRO A 192 2.37 -11.20 5.64
N ALA A 193 2.69 -11.47 6.92
CA ALA A 193 3.45 -10.56 7.76
C ALA A 193 4.76 -10.14 7.07
N GLY A 194 5.05 -8.85 7.09
CA GLY A 194 6.22 -8.25 6.44
C GLY A 194 6.09 -8.02 4.94
N LEU A 195 5.00 -8.41 4.29
CA LEU A 195 4.83 -8.14 2.87
C LEU A 195 4.54 -6.66 2.57
N PHE A 196 3.96 -5.98 3.59
CA PHE A 196 3.65 -4.55 3.58
C PHE A 196 4.13 -3.91 4.89
#